data_488ab4b53e71efaf45384a3285b95b09
#
_entry.id   488ab4b53e71efaf45384a3285b95b09
#
_cell.length_a   1.000
_cell.length_b   1.000
_cell.length_c   1.000
_cell.angle_alpha   90.00
_cell.angle_beta   90.00
_cell.angle_gamma   90.00
#
_symmetry.space_group_name_H-M   'P 1'
#
loop_
_entity.id
_entity.type
_entity.pdbx_description
1 polymer ?
#
loop_
_entity_poly.entity_id
_entity_poly.type
_entity_poly.pdbx_seq_one_letter_code
_entity_poly.pdbx_strand_id
1 'polypeptide(L)'
;SEMCIRDRARAVQEIWPDVKVTIGPVIQDGFFYDFDKEEPFSENDIDKIESLMRSIIEKKDAVKKETWDRERALNFYKEKNEPYKVELIHDIPVNEDIRMYWHGDWQDLCRGPHLVHTGQVPADSFKLTRVAGAYWKGNSKNKMLQRIYGVAFRSKEELKQYFLRLEEAEKRDHRKLGKDMELFHSISFPSFLWSVS
;
A
#
# COMPACT_ATOMS: atom_id res chain seq x y z
N SER A 1 -6.99 0.62 7.55
CA SER A 1 -7.83 -0.07 7.22
C SER A 1 -8.19 -0.36 5.76
N GLU A 2 -8.97 -1.40 5.55
CA GLU A 2 -9.28 -1.95 4.22
C GLU A 2 -9.96 -0.97 3.25
N MET A 3 -10.64 0.05 3.74
CA MET A 3 -11.27 1.08 2.90
C MET A 3 -10.23 1.95 2.19
N CYS A 4 -9.23 2.45 2.91
CA CYS A 4 -8.15 3.23 2.29
C CYS A 4 -7.38 2.43 1.23
N ILE A 5 -7.36 1.11 1.33
CA ILE A 5 -6.76 0.24 0.33
C ILE A 5 -7.50 0.36 -1.00
N ARG A 6 -8.84 0.29 -0.98
CA ARG A 6 -9.67 0.36 -2.18
C ARG A 6 -9.80 1.75 -2.75
N ASP A 7 -9.98 2.75 -1.89
CA ASP A 7 -10.01 4.15 -2.32
C ASP A 7 -8.75 4.52 -3.09
N ARG A 8 -7.59 3.93 -2.70
CA ARG A 8 -6.34 4.07 -3.45
C ARG A 8 -6.37 3.32 -4.79
N ALA A 9 -6.84 2.08 -4.82
CA ALA A 9 -6.93 1.31 -6.06
C ALA A 9 -7.88 2.01 -7.04
N ARG A 10 -9.02 2.51 -6.55
CA ARG A 10 -9.94 3.35 -7.31
C ARG A 10 -9.26 4.62 -7.80
N ALA A 11 -8.57 5.36 -6.93
CA ALA A 11 -7.88 6.59 -7.30
C ALA A 11 -6.82 6.37 -8.38
N VAL A 12 -6.03 5.29 -8.28
CA VAL A 12 -5.03 4.95 -9.29
C VAL A 12 -5.70 4.66 -10.64
N GLN A 13 -6.76 3.88 -10.69
CA GLN A 13 -7.46 3.56 -11.93
C GLN A 13 -8.24 4.75 -12.51
N GLU A 14 -8.71 5.68 -11.69
CA GLU A 14 -9.32 6.93 -12.18
C GLU A 14 -8.28 7.84 -12.87
N ILE A 15 -7.03 7.86 -12.38
CA ILE A 15 -5.94 8.64 -12.99
C ILE A 15 -5.34 7.91 -14.21
N TRP A 16 -5.14 6.59 -14.07
CA TRP A 16 -4.55 5.72 -15.11
C TRP A 16 -5.44 4.51 -15.36
N PRO A 17 -6.42 4.61 -16.28
CA PRO A 17 -7.41 3.54 -16.54
C PRO A 17 -6.80 2.21 -17.00
N ASP A 18 -5.61 2.26 -17.62
CA ASP A 18 -4.92 1.07 -18.14
C ASP A 18 -4.12 0.30 -17.08
N VAL A 19 -3.88 0.91 -15.92
CA VAL A 19 -3.16 0.27 -14.81
C VAL A 19 -3.98 -0.89 -14.27
N LYS A 20 -3.34 -2.07 -14.17
CA LYS A 20 -3.98 -3.25 -13.61
C LYS A 20 -3.80 -3.28 -12.10
N VAL A 21 -4.89 -3.57 -11.42
CA VAL A 21 -4.92 -3.68 -9.97
C VAL A 21 -4.86 -5.16 -9.55
N THR A 22 -4.20 -5.43 -8.45
CA THR A 22 -4.01 -6.79 -7.96
C THR A 22 -4.72 -7.00 -6.62
N ILE A 23 -3.98 -6.92 -5.52
CA ILE A 23 -4.45 -7.15 -4.17
C ILE A 23 -3.82 -6.14 -3.21
N GLY A 24 -4.54 -5.78 -2.17
CA GLY A 24 -4.11 -4.86 -1.13
C GLY A 24 -4.42 -5.36 0.26
N PRO A 25 -3.56 -6.16 0.89
CA PRO A 25 -3.77 -6.61 2.26
C PRO A 25 -3.46 -5.50 3.28
N VAL A 26 -4.08 -5.62 4.44
CA VAL A 26 -3.68 -4.90 5.66
C VAL A 26 -2.44 -5.58 6.23
N ILE A 27 -1.48 -4.79 6.69
CA ILE A 27 -0.29 -5.22 7.41
C ILE A 27 -0.25 -4.60 8.81
N GLN A 28 0.69 -5.01 9.65
CA GLN A 28 0.74 -4.61 11.07
C GLN A 28 0.68 -3.08 11.27
N ASP A 29 1.45 -2.32 10.49
CA ASP A 29 1.56 -0.86 10.64
C ASP A 29 0.96 -0.08 9.46
N GLY A 30 0.00 -0.69 8.73
CA GLY A 30 -0.62 -0.02 7.61
C GLY A 30 -1.23 -0.95 6.57
N PHE A 31 -1.00 -0.63 5.32
CA PHE A 31 -1.54 -1.35 4.20
C PHE A 31 -0.67 -1.14 2.95
N PHE A 32 -0.81 -2.03 1.98
CA PHE A 32 -0.24 -1.79 0.65
C PHE A 32 -1.22 -2.20 -0.46
N TYR A 33 -0.90 -1.85 -1.68
CA TYR A 33 -1.57 -2.35 -2.88
C TYR A 33 -0.57 -2.44 -4.03
N ASP A 34 -0.68 -3.50 -4.81
CA ASP A 34 0.21 -3.75 -5.94
C ASP A 34 -0.48 -3.36 -7.25
N PHE A 35 0.27 -2.66 -8.10
CA PHE A 35 -0.18 -2.16 -9.38
C PHE A 35 0.76 -2.62 -10.49
N ASP A 36 0.18 -3.04 -11.60
CA ASP A 36 0.92 -3.26 -12.83
C ASP A 36 0.84 -1.99 -13.68
N LYS A 37 1.88 -1.18 -13.59
CA LYS A 37 2.09 0.03 -14.37
C LYS A 37 3.50 0.00 -14.94
N GLU A 38 3.65 0.28 -16.24
CA GLU A 38 4.95 0.23 -16.92
C GLU A 38 5.92 1.28 -16.38
N GLU A 39 5.47 2.53 -16.32
CA GLU A 39 6.29 3.63 -15.79
C GLU A 39 6.24 3.67 -14.26
N PRO A 40 7.38 3.91 -13.58
CA PRO A 40 7.42 4.08 -12.13
C PRO A 40 6.53 5.22 -11.65
N PHE A 41 5.87 5.01 -10.51
CA PHE A 41 5.19 6.11 -9.82
C PHE A 41 6.20 7.12 -9.30
N SER A 42 6.00 8.40 -9.64
CA SER A 42 6.76 9.52 -9.10
C SER A 42 6.18 10.01 -7.75
N GLU A 43 6.93 10.83 -7.02
CA GLU A 43 6.41 11.50 -5.81
C GLU A 43 5.18 12.34 -6.12
N ASN A 44 5.18 13.07 -7.24
CA ASN A 44 4.02 13.85 -7.68
C ASN A 44 2.79 12.97 -7.98
N ASP A 45 2.99 11.74 -8.46
CA ASP A 45 1.89 10.79 -8.66
C ASP A 45 1.30 10.35 -7.33
N ILE A 46 2.13 10.13 -6.31
CA ILE A 46 1.67 9.78 -4.97
C ILE A 46 0.83 10.90 -4.37
N ASP A 47 1.23 12.15 -4.52
CA ASP A 47 0.45 13.31 -4.05
C ASP A 47 -0.89 13.44 -4.77
N LYS A 48 -0.93 13.17 -6.09
CA LYS A 48 -2.19 13.12 -6.87
C LYS A 48 -3.11 12.01 -6.39
N ILE A 49 -2.57 10.81 -6.15
CA ILE A 49 -3.33 9.67 -5.63
C ILE A 49 -3.92 10.02 -4.26
N GLU A 50 -3.12 10.57 -3.34
CA GLU A 50 -3.58 10.98 -2.01
C GLU A 50 -4.72 12.02 -2.09
N SER A 51 -4.57 13.03 -2.94
CA SER A 51 -5.58 14.08 -3.12
C SER A 51 -6.89 13.50 -3.63
N LEU A 52 -6.84 12.59 -4.59
CA LEU A 52 -8.02 11.94 -5.13
C LEU A 52 -8.66 10.98 -4.11
N MET A 53 -7.85 10.24 -3.35
CA MET A 53 -8.34 9.41 -2.24
C MET A 53 -9.13 10.22 -1.22
N ARG A 54 -8.64 11.41 -0.84
CA ARG A 54 -9.36 12.31 0.08
C ARG A 54 -10.71 12.71 -0.50
N SER A 55 -10.76 13.10 -1.76
CA SER A 55 -12.00 13.44 -2.46
C SER A 55 -12.98 12.26 -2.52
N ILE A 56 -12.49 11.03 -2.74
CA ILE A 56 -13.32 9.81 -2.73
C ILE A 56 -13.92 9.57 -1.33
N ILE A 57 -13.11 9.71 -0.28
CA ILE A 57 -13.55 9.55 1.10
C ILE A 57 -14.61 10.60 1.47
N GLU A 58 -14.43 11.85 1.06
CA GLU A 58 -15.34 12.95 1.33
C GLU A 58 -16.70 12.81 0.63
N LYS A 59 -16.76 12.10 -0.51
CA LYS A 59 -18.03 11.79 -1.22
C LYS A 59 -18.93 10.88 -0.39
N LYS A 60 -18.38 10.11 0.57
CA LYS A 60 -19.11 9.17 1.43
C LYS A 60 -19.94 8.16 0.63
N ASP A 61 -19.40 7.70 -0.49
CA ASP A 61 -20.06 6.70 -1.32
C ASP A 61 -20.44 5.47 -0.50
N ALA A 62 -21.67 4.99 -0.69
CA ALA A 62 -22.12 3.76 -0.05
C ALA A 62 -21.32 2.56 -0.59
N VAL A 63 -20.93 1.68 0.30
CA VAL A 63 -20.30 0.41 -0.06
C VAL A 63 -21.38 -0.66 -0.20
N LYS A 64 -21.54 -1.15 -1.42
CA LYS A 64 -22.50 -2.21 -1.71
C LYS A 64 -21.76 -3.53 -1.88
N LYS A 65 -22.24 -4.58 -1.21
CA LYS A 65 -21.72 -5.95 -1.33
C LYS A 65 -22.65 -6.77 -2.19
N GLU A 66 -22.09 -7.51 -3.13
CA GLU A 66 -22.79 -8.51 -3.92
C GLU A 66 -22.05 -9.84 -3.84
N THR A 67 -22.81 -10.94 -3.85
CA THR A 67 -22.24 -12.28 -4.00
C THR A 67 -22.51 -12.75 -5.42
N TRP A 68 -21.46 -13.10 -6.14
CA TRP A 68 -21.53 -13.55 -7.52
C TRP A 68 -21.10 -15.01 -7.64
N ASP A 69 -21.67 -15.70 -8.60
CA ASP A 69 -21.12 -16.98 -9.02
C ASP A 69 -19.75 -16.76 -9.72
N ARG A 70 -18.95 -17.82 -9.75
CA ARG A 70 -17.58 -17.77 -10.27
C ARG A 70 -17.52 -17.42 -11.75
N GLU A 71 -18.44 -17.96 -12.55
CA GLU A 71 -18.46 -17.76 -14.00
C GLU A 71 -18.76 -16.30 -14.33
N ARG A 72 -19.75 -15.70 -13.65
CA ARG A 72 -20.08 -14.28 -13.78
C ARG A 72 -18.88 -13.38 -13.42
N ALA A 73 -18.20 -13.66 -12.31
CA ALA A 73 -17.07 -12.90 -11.86
C ALA A 73 -15.88 -13.01 -12.83
N LEU A 74 -15.59 -14.19 -13.34
CA LEU A 74 -14.54 -14.43 -14.32
C LEU A 74 -14.82 -13.69 -15.64
N ASN A 75 -16.03 -13.77 -16.16
CA ASN A 75 -16.40 -13.09 -17.41
C ASN A 75 -16.29 -11.57 -17.26
N PHE A 76 -16.77 -11.03 -16.16
CA PHE A 76 -16.69 -9.60 -15.84
C PHE A 76 -15.25 -9.07 -15.84
N TYR A 77 -14.31 -9.76 -15.15
CA TYR A 77 -12.91 -9.31 -15.10
C TYR A 77 -12.14 -9.61 -16.39
N LYS A 78 -12.54 -10.62 -17.17
CA LYS A 78 -12.00 -10.84 -18.53
C LYS A 78 -12.40 -9.72 -19.48
N GLU A 79 -13.67 -9.29 -19.48
CA GLU A 79 -14.17 -8.17 -20.28
C GLU A 79 -13.47 -6.86 -19.91
N LYS A 80 -13.20 -6.65 -18.61
CA LYS A 80 -12.44 -5.49 -18.12
C LYS A 80 -10.93 -5.61 -18.33
N ASN A 81 -10.44 -6.71 -18.89
CA ASN A 81 -9.02 -6.96 -19.08
C ASN A 81 -8.22 -6.82 -17.77
N GLU A 82 -8.70 -7.44 -16.69
CA GLU A 82 -8.07 -7.47 -15.37
C GLU A 82 -7.50 -8.86 -15.05
N PRO A 83 -6.34 -9.24 -15.62
CA PRO A 83 -5.80 -10.60 -15.56
C PRO A 83 -5.49 -11.05 -14.14
N TYR A 84 -5.01 -10.17 -13.28
CA TYR A 84 -4.70 -10.50 -11.89
C TYR A 84 -5.95 -10.85 -11.09
N LYS A 85 -7.08 -10.18 -11.34
CA LYS A 85 -8.37 -10.50 -10.71
C LYS A 85 -8.89 -11.85 -11.18
N VAL A 86 -8.74 -12.17 -12.47
CA VAL A 86 -9.08 -13.49 -13.01
C VAL A 86 -8.25 -14.58 -12.33
N GLU A 87 -6.95 -14.38 -12.17
CA GLU A 87 -6.07 -15.33 -11.49
C GLU A 87 -6.44 -15.50 -10.01
N LEU A 88 -6.73 -14.40 -9.31
CA LEU A 88 -7.17 -14.45 -7.90
C LEU A 88 -8.49 -15.21 -7.72
N ILE A 89 -9.44 -15.10 -8.66
CA ILE A 89 -10.69 -15.86 -8.63
C ILE A 89 -10.41 -17.35 -8.78
N HIS A 90 -9.45 -17.75 -9.63
CA HIS A 90 -9.05 -19.16 -9.74
C HIS A 90 -8.42 -19.71 -8.46
N ASP A 91 -7.73 -18.88 -7.67
CA ASP A 91 -7.14 -19.28 -6.40
C ASP A 91 -8.15 -19.40 -5.25
N ILE A 92 -9.37 -18.86 -5.41
CA ILE A 92 -10.44 -19.00 -4.40
C ILE A 92 -10.99 -20.43 -4.48
N PRO A 93 -11.08 -21.16 -3.34
CA PRO A 93 -11.69 -22.50 -3.30
C PRO A 93 -13.06 -22.55 -3.96
N VAL A 94 -13.38 -23.68 -4.61
CA VAL A 94 -14.63 -23.83 -5.41
C VAL A 94 -15.89 -23.66 -4.55
N ASN A 95 -15.80 -23.98 -3.27
CA ASN A 95 -16.90 -23.90 -2.30
C ASN A 95 -17.01 -22.54 -1.60
N GLU A 96 -16.16 -21.57 -1.95
CA GLU A 96 -16.24 -20.20 -1.42
C GLU A 96 -16.97 -19.27 -2.40
N ASP A 97 -17.80 -18.39 -1.85
CA ASP A 97 -18.49 -17.35 -2.59
C ASP A 97 -17.54 -16.27 -3.09
N ILE A 98 -17.76 -15.79 -4.28
CA ILE A 98 -17.07 -14.62 -4.83
C ILE A 98 -17.80 -13.36 -4.37
N ARG A 99 -17.12 -12.55 -3.56
CA ARG A 99 -17.71 -11.33 -2.99
C ARG A 99 -17.16 -10.10 -3.71
N MET A 100 -18.10 -9.37 -4.34
CA MET A 100 -17.83 -8.12 -5.03
C MET A 100 -18.27 -6.95 -4.16
N TYR A 101 -17.45 -5.93 -4.10
CA TYR A 101 -17.72 -4.69 -3.36
C TYR A 101 -17.68 -3.50 -4.30
N TRP A 102 -18.74 -2.71 -4.27
CA TRP A 102 -18.91 -1.51 -5.07
C TRP A 102 -18.70 -0.27 -4.23
N HIS A 103 -17.94 0.68 -4.76
CA HIS A 103 -17.75 2.02 -4.21
C HIS A 103 -18.21 3.02 -5.28
N GLY A 104 -19.46 3.45 -5.24
CA GLY A 104 -20.07 4.14 -6.37
C GLY A 104 -20.05 3.22 -7.60
N ASP A 105 -19.46 3.69 -8.70
CA ASP A 105 -19.35 2.92 -9.96
C ASP A 105 -18.10 2.04 -10.05
N TRP A 106 -17.19 2.13 -9.07
CA TRP A 106 -15.98 1.30 -9.02
C TRP A 106 -16.18 0.05 -8.17
N GLN A 107 -15.57 -1.04 -8.56
CA GLN A 107 -15.73 -2.33 -7.89
C GLN A 107 -14.41 -3.05 -7.68
N ASP A 108 -14.37 -3.85 -6.64
CA ASP A 108 -13.24 -4.72 -6.33
C ASP A 108 -13.66 -6.06 -5.74
N LEU A 109 -12.82 -7.07 -5.97
CA LEU A 109 -12.92 -8.39 -5.37
C LEU A 109 -12.32 -8.38 -3.97
N CYS A 110 -13.05 -8.86 -2.96
CA CYS A 110 -12.49 -8.96 -1.62
C CYS A 110 -13.20 -9.99 -0.72
N ARG A 111 -12.48 -10.48 0.28
CA ARG A 111 -13.04 -11.41 1.27
C ARG A 111 -13.88 -10.74 2.36
N GLY A 112 -13.70 -9.41 2.61
CA GLY A 112 -14.40 -8.68 3.69
C GLY A 112 -13.96 -9.09 5.10
N PRO A 113 -14.56 -8.57 6.18
CA PRO A 113 -15.67 -7.61 6.22
C PRO A 113 -15.25 -6.17 5.92
N HIS A 114 -16.21 -5.30 5.55
CA HIS A 114 -15.94 -3.92 5.19
C HIS A 114 -16.86 -2.93 5.89
N LEU A 115 -16.44 -1.67 5.92
CA LEU A 115 -17.23 -0.54 6.41
C LEU A 115 -18.46 -0.30 5.52
N VAL A 116 -19.44 0.40 6.05
CA VAL A 116 -20.72 0.67 5.36
C VAL A 116 -20.59 1.73 4.26
N HIS A 117 -19.68 2.70 4.46
CA HIS A 117 -19.38 3.76 3.48
C HIS A 117 -17.94 4.27 3.61
N THR A 118 -17.41 4.91 2.56
CA THR A 118 -16.02 5.39 2.51
C THR A 118 -15.71 6.43 3.57
N GLY A 119 -16.64 7.29 3.91
CA GLY A 119 -16.47 8.38 4.89
C GLY A 119 -16.34 7.94 6.36
N GLN A 120 -16.24 6.64 6.67
CA GLN A 120 -15.95 6.18 8.04
C GLN A 120 -14.46 6.30 8.42
N VAL A 121 -13.60 6.53 7.45
CA VAL A 121 -12.19 6.88 7.68
C VAL A 121 -12.05 8.38 7.47
N PRO A 122 -11.50 9.15 8.42
CA PRO A 122 -11.26 10.57 8.22
C PRO A 122 -10.29 10.81 7.05
N ALA A 123 -10.64 11.74 6.16
CA ALA A 123 -9.86 12.02 4.95
C ALA A 123 -8.44 12.54 5.21
N ASP A 124 -8.16 13.00 6.43
CA ASP A 124 -6.87 13.50 6.87
C ASP A 124 -6.11 12.57 7.84
N SER A 125 -6.61 11.33 8.02
CA SER A 125 -6.03 10.35 8.94
C SER A 125 -5.22 9.24 8.26
N PHE A 126 -4.90 9.38 6.99
CA PHE A 126 -4.04 8.46 6.24
C PHE A 126 -2.91 9.20 5.52
N LYS A 127 -1.85 8.45 5.19
CA LYS A 127 -0.74 8.92 4.36
C LYS A 127 -0.19 7.77 3.51
N LEU A 128 0.11 8.04 2.25
CA LEU A 128 0.92 7.14 1.44
C LEU A 128 2.39 7.39 1.78
N THR A 129 3.17 6.33 1.97
CA THR A 129 4.50 6.45 2.59
C THR A 129 5.64 6.16 1.63
N ARG A 130 5.51 5.15 0.79
CA ARG A 130 6.57 4.77 -0.15
C ARG A 130 6.05 3.93 -1.30
N VAL A 131 6.85 3.88 -2.37
CA VAL A 131 6.71 2.94 -3.48
C VAL A 131 7.89 1.97 -3.47
N ALA A 132 7.65 0.70 -3.72
CA ALA A 132 8.69 -0.32 -3.85
C ALA A 132 8.30 -1.33 -4.93
N GLY A 133 9.30 -2.01 -5.51
CA GLY A 133 9.06 -3.16 -6.37
C GLY A 133 8.64 -4.39 -5.56
N ALA A 134 7.71 -5.18 -6.08
CA ALA A 134 7.31 -6.44 -5.49
C ALA A 134 6.91 -7.43 -6.57
N TYR A 135 7.44 -8.66 -6.52
CA TYR A 135 7.05 -9.69 -7.46
C TYR A 135 5.63 -10.19 -7.17
N TRP A 136 4.84 -10.38 -8.24
CA TRP A 136 3.50 -10.96 -8.13
C TRP A 136 3.54 -12.29 -7.38
N LYS A 137 2.69 -12.44 -6.37
CA LYS A 137 2.63 -13.59 -5.45
C LYS A 137 3.98 -13.93 -4.78
N GLY A 138 4.89 -12.96 -4.66
CA GLY A 138 6.21 -13.14 -4.04
C GLY A 138 7.18 -14.03 -4.82
N ASN A 139 6.87 -14.38 -6.06
CA ASN A 139 7.70 -15.25 -6.87
C ASN A 139 8.52 -14.43 -7.87
N SER A 140 9.85 -14.51 -7.79
CA SER A 140 10.78 -13.76 -8.66
C SER A 140 10.71 -14.11 -10.13
N LYS A 141 10.02 -15.19 -10.50
CA LYS A 141 9.74 -15.55 -11.90
C LYS A 141 8.54 -14.81 -12.47
N ASN A 142 7.70 -14.24 -11.62
CA ASN A 142 6.55 -13.46 -12.02
C ASN A 142 6.92 -12.00 -12.29
N LYS A 143 6.00 -11.25 -12.89
CA LYS A 143 6.19 -9.83 -13.18
C LYS A 143 6.44 -9.05 -11.89
N MET A 144 7.38 -8.11 -11.95
CA MET A 144 7.58 -7.14 -10.89
C MET A 144 6.52 -6.05 -10.99
N LEU A 145 5.78 -5.85 -9.90
CA LEU A 145 4.73 -4.87 -9.75
C LEU A 145 5.24 -3.69 -8.91
N GLN A 146 4.49 -2.61 -8.93
CA GLN A 146 4.75 -1.45 -8.09
C GLN A 146 3.84 -1.49 -6.86
N ARG A 147 4.45 -1.56 -5.70
CA ARG A 147 3.76 -1.61 -4.42
C ARG A 147 3.75 -0.23 -3.78
N ILE A 148 2.56 0.31 -3.58
CA ILE A 148 2.37 1.55 -2.83
C ILE A 148 2.01 1.18 -1.39
N TYR A 149 2.79 1.67 -0.43
CA TYR A 149 2.52 1.54 1.01
C TYR A 149 1.76 2.76 1.53
N GLY A 150 0.98 2.54 2.56
CA GLY A 150 0.31 3.61 3.28
C GLY A 150 -0.01 3.21 4.71
N VAL A 151 -0.27 4.22 5.52
CA VAL A 151 -0.74 4.08 6.90
C VAL A 151 -2.07 4.80 7.06
N ALA A 152 -2.93 4.32 7.94
CA ALA A 152 -4.19 4.95 8.26
C ALA A 152 -4.52 4.75 9.73
N PHE A 153 -5.03 5.79 10.35
CA PHE A 153 -5.36 5.87 11.78
C PHE A 153 -6.81 6.30 11.97
N ARG A 154 -7.25 6.35 13.23
CA ARG A 154 -8.62 6.77 13.58
C ARG A 154 -8.78 8.29 13.55
N SER A 155 -7.66 9.00 13.69
CA SER A 155 -7.64 10.46 13.67
C SER A 155 -6.34 11.01 13.08
N LYS A 156 -6.38 12.28 12.70
CA LYS A 156 -5.20 13.03 12.26
C LYS A 156 -4.13 13.13 13.35
N GLU A 157 -4.55 13.24 14.59
CA GLU A 157 -3.67 13.31 15.76
C GLU A 157 -2.88 12.02 15.94
N GLU A 158 -3.52 10.86 15.80
CA GLU A 158 -2.84 9.56 15.83
C GLU A 158 -1.83 9.43 14.69
N LEU A 159 -2.19 9.84 13.46
CA LEU A 159 -1.28 9.87 12.32
C LEU A 159 -0.06 10.77 12.60
N LYS A 160 -0.28 11.97 13.14
CA LYS A 160 0.80 12.88 13.51
C LYS A 160 1.73 12.28 14.56
N GLN A 161 1.17 11.66 15.60
CA GLN A 161 1.93 11.00 16.65
C GLN A 161 2.75 9.82 16.11
N TYR A 162 2.24 9.09 15.14
CA TYR A 162 2.97 8.04 14.46
C TYR A 162 4.23 8.57 13.77
N PHE A 163 4.11 9.64 12.97
CA PHE A 163 5.28 10.24 12.29
C PHE A 163 6.27 10.86 13.26
N LEU A 164 5.82 11.50 14.33
CA LEU A 164 6.72 12.01 15.36
C LEU A 164 7.55 10.90 16.01
N ARG A 165 6.93 9.73 16.30
CA ARG A 165 7.65 8.57 16.85
C ARG A 165 8.66 8.00 15.86
N LEU A 166 8.34 7.95 14.58
CA LEU A 166 9.28 7.51 13.55
C LEU A 166 10.49 8.45 13.47
N GLU A 167 10.26 9.75 13.41
CA GLU A 167 11.33 10.76 13.38
C GLU A 167 12.23 10.68 14.62
N GLU A 168 11.65 10.48 15.80
CA GLU A 168 12.41 10.30 17.04
C GLU A 168 13.24 9.00 17.03
N ALA A 169 12.69 7.91 16.46
CA ALA A 169 13.41 6.65 16.32
C ALA A 169 14.61 6.81 15.36
N GLU A 170 14.42 7.44 14.21
CA GLU A 170 15.50 7.73 13.27
C GLU A 170 16.59 8.60 13.91
N LYS A 171 16.23 9.66 14.63
CA LYS A 171 17.19 10.50 15.36
C LYS A 171 17.98 9.71 16.41
N ARG A 172 17.35 8.74 17.08
CA ARG A 172 18.06 7.87 18.03
C ARG A 172 19.04 6.92 17.35
N ASP A 173 18.65 6.34 16.22
CA ASP A 173 19.50 5.44 15.46
C ASP A 173 20.71 6.18 14.87
N HIS A 174 20.52 7.37 14.33
CA HIS A 174 21.62 8.22 13.87
C HIS A 174 22.59 8.61 14.99
N ARG A 175 22.10 8.92 16.19
CA ARG A 175 22.98 9.22 17.36
C ARG A 175 23.75 8.00 17.81
N LYS A 176 23.15 6.80 17.75
CA LYS A 176 23.83 5.55 18.09
C LYS A 176 24.93 5.24 17.09
N LEU A 177 24.63 5.31 15.79
CA LEU A 177 25.61 5.13 14.72
C LEU A 177 26.77 6.15 14.83
N GLY A 178 26.50 7.42 15.14
CA GLY A 178 27.51 8.44 15.37
C GLY A 178 28.43 8.08 16.53
N LYS A 179 27.88 7.62 17.67
CA LYS A 179 28.67 7.17 18.82
C LYS A 179 29.51 5.93 18.52
N ASP A 180 28.95 4.96 17.80
CA ASP A 180 29.65 3.74 17.40
C ASP A 180 30.81 4.09 16.43
N MET A 181 30.64 5.03 15.51
CA MET A 181 31.69 5.52 14.63
C MET A 181 32.76 6.30 15.38
N GLU A 182 32.43 7.12 16.36
CA GLU A 182 33.39 7.82 17.22
C GLU A 182 34.21 6.81 18.07
N LEU A 183 33.59 5.72 18.55
CA LEU A 183 34.30 4.64 19.25
C LEU A 183 35.32 3.94 18.34
N PHE A 184 34.98 3.71 17.07
CA PHE A 184 35.92 3.16 16.09
C PHE A 184 37.10 4.10 15.80
N HIS A 185 36.86 5.41 15.77
CA HIS A 185 37.94 6.40 15.61
C HIS A 185 38.84 6.51 16.84
N SER A 186 38.32 6.30 18.04
CA SER A 186 39.11 6.34 19.28
C SER A 186 39.98 5.09 19.52
N ILE A 187 39.77 4.00 18.78
CA ILE A 187 40.57 2.76 18.86
C ILE A 187 41.72 2.78 17.83
N SER A 188 41.87 3.81 17.00
CA SER A 188 42.96 3.86 16.02
C SER A 188 44.28 4.29 16.63
N PHE A 189 45.13 3.29 16.77
CA PHE A 189 46.59 3.26 16.81
C PHE A 189 47.34 3.86 18.02
N PRO A 190 47.99 3.01 18.80
CA PRO A 190 49.21 3.40 19.49
C PRO A 190 50.28 3.63 18.42
N SER A 191 50.78 4.86 18.32
CA SER A 191 51.93 5.21 17.53
C SER A 191 53.15 4.42 18.02
N PHE A 192 53.52 3.39 17.29
CA PHE A 192 54.82 2.74 17.45
C PHE A 192 55.89 3.70 16.88
N LEU A 193 56.50 4.46 17.77
CA LEU A 193 57.77 5.16 17.51
C LEU A 193 58.85 4.11 17.22
N TRP A 194 59.31 4.01 15.98
CA TRP A 194 60.53 3.37 15.61
C TRP A 194 61.66 4.30 16.02
N SER A 195 62.33 4.00 17.12
CA SER A 195 63.65 4.55 17.44
C SER A 195 64.66 3.74 16.64
N VAL A 196 65.27 4.34 15.64
CA VAL A 196 66.45 3.83 14.95
C VAL A 196 67.66 4.41 15.65
N SER A 197 68.48 3.56 16.25
CA SER A 197 69.89 3.85 16.63
C SER A 197 70.80 3.07 15.73
#